data_f4fb1780268b2612abdd2e8c6470f3d9
#
_entry.id   f4fb1780268b2612abdd2e8c6470f3d9
#
_cell.length_a   1.000
_cell.length_b   1.000
_cell.length_c   1.000
_cell.angle_alpha   90.00
_cell.angle_beta   90.00
_cell.angle_gamma   90.00
#
_symmetry.space_group_name_H-M   'P 1'
#
loop_
_entity.id
_entity.type
_entity.pdbx_description
1 polymer ?
#
loop_
_entity_poly.entity_id
_entity_poly.type
_entity_poly.pdbx_seq_one_letter_code
_entity_poly.pdbx_strand_id
1 'polypeptide(L)'
;MEGVKRTNAVNKVSCALNGDCRKSRSSSRLQEKRNALAEANLGPQFGPIGTLCILPTEMLHKVFSYLEEILEYMVIPSTCNRLLFDMFHLGTEPRMLLKRATLLKPTKERLKILHNFTCMIRCFKYGECANSLTCSGFVRFGKLLQTLIAGWEEMECHRVFKYVSDRMHLDYKMKAILSFQPGKAKQLEMEVKCVCRRVLLDPCLFHSERLFWLGQILKPWPLVSQARLLFVIYGPYCEHEGRVLWERTLVKNPARDTSLRDLGSVVRNLGASNATNWNDSDVMSIIGEISVLPNKWNAENFARFLILCGERVCTMMLSSRAVNRHFPQLANLVVFMSVVCEKDGYKMAWLANTVKKICCTIDNQSDVQQLLHSIVRIYKEVIVQLIHSLTDIPHQELELNSVINAQGCFLREIMCLAFSPVLVTLTLQAPQEI
;
A
#
# COMPACT_ATOMS: atom_id res chain seq x y z
N MET A 1 -41.27 44.77 7.93
CA MET A 1 -41.23 44.87 9.40
C MET A 1 -39.87 44.28 9.76
N GLU A 2 -38.96 45.13 9.94
CA GLU A 2 -38.38 45.66 11.20
C GLU A 2 -37.61 44.57 11.93
N GLY A 3 -36.36 44.68 12.22
CA GLY A 3 -35.43 45.81 12.34
C GLY A 3 -34.32 45.41 13.26
N VAL A 4 -33.23 45.90 12.93
CA VAL A 4 -32.26 46.78 13.60
C VAL A 4 -31.14 46.09 14.39
N LYS A 5 -29.90 46.08 13.88
CA LYS A 5 -28.72 46.98 14.13
C LYS A 5 -28.33 47.12 15.63
N ARG A 6 -27.08 47.08 16.04
CA ARG A 6 -25.82 47.84 15.76
C ARG A 6 -24.69 47.32 16.68
N THR A 7 -23.47 47.11 16.22
CA THR A 7 -22.23 47.92 16.15
C THR A 7 -21.69 48.52 17.45
N ASN A 8 -20.42 48.35 17.74
CA ASN A 8 -19.24 49.22 17.78
C ASN A 8 -18.18 48.64 18.75
N ALA A 9 -17.00 48.42 18.41
CA ALA A 9 -15.85 49.23 17.96
C ALA A 9 -15.09 49.94 19.10
N VAL A 10 -13.80 49.58 19.19
CA VAL A 10 -12.60 50.44 19.39
C VAL A 10 -12.39 51.10 20.74
N ASN A 11 -11.26 50.83 21.44
CA ASN A 11 -10.19 51.86 21.55
C ASN A 11 -8.90 51.27 22.20
N LYS A 12 -7.81 51.62 21.52
CA LYS A 12 -6.43 51.65 22.05
C LYS A 12 -6.27 52.81 23.01
N VAL A 13 -5.50 52.66 24.08
CA VAL A 13 -4.59 53.71 24.58
C VAL A 13 -3.40 53.06 25.25
N SER A 14 -2.21 53.41 24.77
CA SER A 14 -0.91 53.18 25.38
C SER A 14 -0.63 54.22 26.47
N CYS A 15 0.02 53.83 27.56
CA CYS A 15 0.87 54.70 28.34
C CYS A 15 1.97 53.90 29.04
N ALA A 16 3.18 54.24 28.70
CA ALA A 16 4.39 53.87 29.41
C ALA A 16 4.53 54.73 30.69
N LEU A 17 4.95 54.14 31.78
CA LEU A 17 5.75 54.80 32.83
C LEU A 17 6.51 53.79 33.67
N ASN A 18 7.78 54.11 33.84
CA ASN A 18 8.79 53.42 34.67
C ASN A 18 8.37 53.35 36.16
N GLY A 19 8.68 52.22 36.75
CA GLY A 19 8.58 52.08 38.21
C GLY A 19 9.31 50.81 38.67
N ASP A 20 10.51 50.98 39.18
CA ASP A 20 11.26 50.00 39.95
C ASP A 20 10.37 49.27 40.97
N CYS A 21 10.28 47.97 40.87
CA CYS A 21 9.69 47.19 41.96
C CYS A 21 10.59 46.00 42.29
N ARG A 22 11.19 46.07 43.45
CA ARG A 22 11.98 45.04 44.13
C ARG A 22 11.32 43.67 44.03
N LYS A 23 11.95 42.78 43.30
CA LYS A 23 11.57 41.36 43.31
C LYS A 23 11.74 40.77 44.72
N SER A 24 10.62 40.52 45.39
CA SER A 24 10.61 39.81 46.66
C SER A 24 10.97 38.35 46.45
N ARG A 25 12.08 37.88 47.06
CA ARG A 25 12.54 36.50 47.06
C ARG A 25 11.56 35.48 47.72
N SER A 26 10.37 35.92 48.12
CA SER A 26 9.36 35.04 48.74
C SER A 26 8.43 34.40 47.69
N SER A 27 8.34 34.94 46.48
CA SER A 27 7.43 34.41 45.45
C SER A 27 7.96 33.13 44.77
N SER A 28 9.28 32.98 44.60
CA SER A 28 9.85 31.79 43.95
C SER A 28 9.74 30.53 44.82
N ARG A 29 9.96 30.65 46.13
CA ARG A 29 9.83 29.52 47.07
C ARG A 29 8.37 29.05 47.23
N LEU A 30 7.40 29.94 47.12
CA LEU A 30 5.97 29.58 47.10
C LEU A 30 5.57 28.91 45.81
N GLN A 31 6.17 29.35 44.70
CA GLN A 31 5.94 28.74 43.37
C GLN A 31 6.57 27.34 43.28
N GLU A 32 7.81 27.18 43.80
CA GLU A 32 8.47 25.86 43.91
C GLU A 32 7.69 24.91 44.83
N LYS A 33 7.22 25.40 46.01
CA LYS A 33 6.36 24.58 46.87
C LYS A 33 5.00 24.24 46.25
N ARG A 34 4.39 25.13 45.44
CA ARG A 34 3.18 24.82 44.70
C ARG A 34 3.43 23.82 43.57
N ASN A 35 4.55 23.93 42.88
CA ASN A 35 4.92 22.96 41.83
C ASN A 35 5.26 21.60 42.46
N ALA A 36 5.98 21.55 43.57
CA ALA A 36 6.27 20.32 44.30
C ALA A 36 5.02 19.68 44.93
N LEU A 37 4.03 20.48 45.38
CA LEU A 37 2.73 19.96 45.81
C LEU A 37 1.82 19.51 44.63
N ALA A 38 1.95 20.13 43.46
CA ALA A 38 1.27 19.71 42.26
C ALA A 38 1.86 18.40 41.69
N GLU A 39 3.21 18.25 41.79
CA GLU A 39 3.88 16.99 41.42
C GLU A 39 3.63 15.87 42.46
N ALA A 40 3.48 16.19 43.74
CA ALA A 40 3.13 15.22 44.78
C ALA A 40 1.66 14.78 44.77
N ASN A 41 0.75 15.57 44.17
CA ASN A 41 -0.67 15.22 43.97
C ASN A 41 -0.96 14.56 42.62
N LEU A 42 0.00 14.48 41.70
CA LEU A 42 -0.01 13.50 40.61
C LEU A 42 0.37 12.17 41.26
N GLY A 43 -0.65 11.45 41.73
CA GLY A 43 -0.48 10.03 42.08
C GLY A 43 0.23 9.33 40.93
N PRO A 44 1.03 8.28 41.18
CA PRO A 44 1.80 7.63 40.13
C PRO A 44 0.84 7.34 38.96
N GLN A 45 1.08 7.99 37.82
CA GLN A 45 0.40 7.63 36.58
C GLN A 45 0.90 6.24 36.24
N PHE A 46 0.22 5.26 36.82
CA PHE A 46 0.43 3.88 36.44
C PHE A 46 0.08 3.78 34.97
N GLY A 47 1.07 3.45 34.16
CA GLY A 47 0.83 3.10 32.77
C GLY A 47 -0.21 1.96 32.70
N PRO A 48 -0.60 1.54 31.52
CA PRO A 48 -1.67 0.55 31.30
C PRO A 48 -1.43 -0.80 31.98
N ILE A 49 -0.26 -1.03 32.56
CA ILE A 49 0.10 -2.20 33.37
C ILE A 49 -0.28 -1.99 34.84
N GLY A 50 -0.74 -0.79 35.22
CA GLY A 50 -1.13 -0.49 36.60
C GLY A 50 0.03 -0.68 37.58
N THR A 51 -0.26 -1.25 38.77
CA THR A 51 0.69 -1.51 39.84
C THR A 51 1.79 -2.53 39.50
N LEU A 52 1.67 -3.29 38.41
CA LEU A 52 2.72 -4.23 37.95
C LEU A 52 4.02 -3.51 37.54
N CYS A 53 3.93 -2.21 37.16
CA CYS A 53 5.13 -1.40 36.87
C CYS A 53 6.07 -1.21 38.09
N ILE A 54 5.59 -1.46 39.30
CA ILE A 54 6.37 -1.30 40.54
C ILE A 54 7.20 -2.57 40.86
N LEU A 55 6.88 -3.69 40.21
CA LEU A 55 7.58 -4.95 40.49
C LEU A 55 9.01 -4.93 39.93
N PRO A 56 9.99 -5.45 40.68
CA PRO A 56 11.33 -5.71 40.15
C PRO A 56 11.28 -6.59 38.89
N THR A 57 12.24 -6.42 38.00
CA THR A 57 12.32 -7.11 36.72
C THR A 57 12.25 -8.64 36.88
N GLU A 58 12.89 -9.17 37.94
CA GLU A 58 12.88 -10.61 38.24
C GLU A 58 11.49 -11.11 38.64
N MET A 59 10.74 -10.30 39.38
CA MET A 59 9.36 -10.62 39.77
C MET A 59 8.42 -10.55 38.56
N LEU A 60 8.62 -9.59 37.66
CA LEU A 60 7.89 -9.53 36.38
C LEU A 60 8.17 -10.77 35.54
N HIS A 61 9.42 -11.22 35.43
CA HIS A 61 9.77 -12.48 34.77
C HIS A 61 9.07 -13.69 35.40
N LYS A 62 8.96 -13.72 36.71
CA LYS A 62 8.31 -14.81 37.44
C LYS A 62 6.80 -14.77 37.26
N VAL A 63 6.18 -13.60 37.29
CA VAL A 63 4.75 -13.41 36.95
C VAL A 63 4.48 -13.83 35.51
N PHE A 64 5.34 -13.47 34.56
CA PHE A 64 5.19 -13.88 33.16
C PHE A 64 5.40 -15.38 32.94
N SER A 65 6.29 -16.05 33.72
CA SER A 65 6.43 -17.50 33.63
C SER A 65 5.20 -18.24 34.17
N TYR A 66 4.57 -17.72 35.21
CA TYR A 66 3.28 -18.26 35.71
C TYR A 66 2.11 -17.97 34.76
N LEU A 67 2.14 -16.84 34.05
CA LEU A 67 1.17 -16.56 33.00
C LEU A 67 1.31 -17.53 31.83
N GLU A 68 2.51 -18.01 31.53
CA GLU A 68 2.72 -19.10 30.53
C GLU A 68 1.96 -20.36 30.93
N GLU A 69 2.01 -20.78 32.20
CA GLU A 69 1.27 -21.96 32.70
C GLU A 69 -0.24 -21.70 32.77
N ILE A 70 -0.67 -20.52 33.19
CA ILE A 70 -2.09 -20.15 33.29
C ILE A 70 -2.71 -20.00 31.88
N LEU A 71 -1.95 -19.54 30.89
CA LEU A 71 -2.38 -19.39 29.51
C LEU A 71 -2.59 -20.71 28.76
N GLU A 72 -1.99 -21.82 29.26
CA GLU A 72 -2.32 -23.18 28.76
C GLU A 72 -3.71 -23.65 29.20
N TYR A 73 -4.24 -23.14 30.30
CA TYR A 73 -5.50 -23.61 30.91
C TYR A 73 -6.69 -22.66 30.78
N MET A 74 -6.48 -21.40 30.44
CA MET A 74 -7.58 -20.41 30.39
C MET A 74 -7.94 -20.02 28.96
N VAL A 75 -9.21 -20.19 28.65
CA VAL A 75 -9.91 -19.42 27.61
C VAL A 75 -9.98 -17.98 28.10
N ILE A 76 -8.97 -17.18 27.79
CA ILE A 76 -8.82 -15.82 28.31
C ILE A 76 -9.93 -14.93 27.74
N PRO A 77 -10.72 -14.24 28.56
CA PRO A 77 -11.67 -13.25 28.11
C PRO A 77 -10.99 -12.15 27.30
N SER A 78 -11.71 -11.55 26.38
CA SER A 78 -11.22 -10.47 25.49
C SER A 78 -10.53 -9.29 26.20
N THR A 79 -10.83 -9.08 27.49
CA THR A 79 -10.21 -8.10 28.39
C THR A 79 -8.73 -8.39 28.70
N CYS A 80 -8.36 -9.67 28.92
CA CYS A 80 -6.96 -10.02 29.18
C CYS A 80 -6.10 -9.95 27.90
N ASN A 81 -6.67 -10.23 26.74
CA ASN A 81 -5.99 -10.03 25.46
C ASN A 81 -5.66 -8.55 25.20
N ARG A 82 -6.53 -7.65 25.67
CA ARG A 82 -6.31 -6.21 25.61
C ARG A 82 -5.17 -5.77 26.54
N LEU A 83 -5.16 -6.30 27.75
CA LEU A 83 -4.15 -6.01 28.77
C LEU A 83 -2.75 -6.47 28.30
N LEU A 84 -2.61 -7.68 27.78
CA LEU A 84 -1.37 -8.18 27.18
C LEU A 84 -0.93 -7.34 25.97
N PHE A 85 -1.86 -6.94 25.12
CA PHE A 85 -1.59 -6.09 23.98
C PHE A 85 -1.11 -4.69 24.41
N ASP A 86 -1.76 -4.11 25.41
CA ASP A 86 -1.41 -2.81 25.96
C ASP A 86 -0.03 -2.87 26.68
N MET A 87 0.27 -3.96 27.36
CA MET A 87 1.60 -4.23 27.93
C MET A 87 2.72 -4.24 26.87
N PHE A 88 2.46 -4.84 25.70
CA PHE A 88 3.45 -4.89 24.62
C PHE A 88 3.53 -3.57 23.81
N HIS A 89 2.50 -2.73 23.83
CA HIS A 89 2.46 -1.51 23.01
C HIS A 89 2.92 -0.23 23.71
N LEU A 90 2.80 -0.15 25.01
CA LEU A 90 2.94 1.10 25.76
C LEU A 90 4.24 1.23 26.58
N GLY A 91 5.02 0.17 26.69
CA GLY A 91 6.31 0.22 27.40
C GLY A 91 7.49 -0.06 26.47
N THR A 92 8.45 0.84 26.41
CA THR A 92 9.74 0.60 25.73
C THR A 92 10.58 -0.47 26.43
N GLU A 93 10.49 -0.60 27.73
CA GLU A 93 11.29 -1.53 28.54
C GLU A 93 10.85 -3.01 28.42
N PRO A 94 9.54 -3.36 28.51
CA PRO A 94 9.11 -4.74 28.28
C PRO A 94 9.45 -5.25 26.90
N ARG A 95 9.42 -4.38 25.88
CA ARG A 95 9.86 -4.72 24.50
C ARG A 95 11.34 -5.09 24.45
N MET A 96 12.18 -4.35 25.15
CA MET A 96 13.62 -4.61 25.17
C MET A 96 13.96 -5.89 25.95
N LEU A 97 13.25 -6.18 27.03
CA LEU A 97 13.43 -7.40 27.84
C LEU A 97 12.96 -8.63 27.07
N LEU A 98 11.80 -8.57 26.42
CA LEU A 98 11.31 -9.64 25.57
C LEU A 98 12.25 -9.86 24.37
N LYS A 99 12.74 -8.78 23.74
CA LYS A 99 13.71 -8.84 22.64
C LYS A 99 15.04 -9.47 23.08
N ARG A 100 15.56 -9.12 24.26
CA ARG A 100 16.78 -9.73 24.81
C ARG A 100 16.56 -11.20 25.17
N ALA A 101 15.46 -11.53 25.84
CA ALA A 101 15.14 -12.92 26.19
C ALA A 101 14.97 -13.79 24.95
N THR A 102 14.33 -13.28 23.90
CA THR A 102 14.15 -14.01 22.63
C THR A 102 15.44 -14.14 21.83
N LEU A 103 16.35 -13.14 21.87
CA LEU A 103 17.65 -13.22 21.19
C LEU A 103 18.59 -14.26 21.81
N LEU A 104 18.48 -14.52 23.11
CA LEU A 104 19.35 -15.45 23.84
C LEU A 104 18.84 -16.89 23.82
N LYS A 105 17.57 -17.12 23.45
CA LYS A 105 16.96 -18.47 23.44
C LYS A 105 17.19 -19.21 22.12
N PRO A 106 17.37 -20.54 22.16
CA PRO A 106 17.38 -21.37 20.96
C PRO A 106 16.10 -21.20 20.11
N THR A 107 16.19 -21.38 18.81
CA THR A 107 15.05 -21.24 17.87
C THR A 107 13.82 -22.07 18.26
N LYS A 108 14.07 -23.26 18.82
CA LYS A 108 12.97 -24.14 19.27
C LYS A 108 12.14 -23.52 20.40
N GLU A 109 12.77 -22.83 21.35
CA GLU A 109 12.07 -22.13 22.43
C GLU A 109 11.36 -20.86 21.92
N ARG A 110 11.97 -20.15 20.98
CA ARG A 110 11.34 -18.99 20.32
C ARG A 110 10.07 -19.39 19.61
N LEU A 111 10.08 -20.51 18.88
CA LEU A 111 8.91 -21.07 18.23
C LEU A 111 7.85 -21.54 19.23
N LYS A 112 8.26 -22.04 20.41
CA LYS A 112 7.34 -22.42 21.50
C LYS A 112 6.59 -21.18 22.04
N ILE A 113 7.29 -20.05 22.21
CA ILE A 113 6.66 -18.78 22.59
C ILE A 113 5.62 -18.36 21.54
N LEU A 114 5.99 -18.40 20.27
CA LEU A 114 5.08 -18.09 19.15
C LEU A 114 3.87 -19.05 19.13
N HIS A 115 4.09 -20.35 19.44
CA HIS A 115 3.02 -21.34 19.56
C HIS A 115 2.01 -20.95 20.63
N ASN A 116 2.46 -20.59 21.80
CA ASN A 116 1.59 -20.19 22.91
C ASN A 116 0.72 -19.00 22.50
N PHE A 117 1.31 -17.99 21.84
CA PHE A 117 0.54 -16.84 21.31
C PHE A 117 -0.46 -17.22 20.24
N THR A 118 -0.13 -18.13 19.31
CA THR A 118 -1.10 -18.57 18.28
C THR A 118 -2.29 -19.31 18.87
N CYS A 119 -2.06 -20.10 19.93
CA CYS A 119 -3.13 -20.82 20.62
C CYS A 119 -4.10 -19.89 21.36
N MET A 120 -3.64 -18.68 21.75
CA MET A 120 -4.46 -17.71 22.47
C MET A 120 -5.42 -16.92 21.58
N ILE A 121 -5.16 -16.85 20.29
CA ILE A 121 -5.98 -16.07 19.36
C ILE A 121 -7.11 -16.95 18.85
N ARG A 122 -8.35 -16.67 19.26
CA ARG A 122 -9.55 -17.43 18.85
C ARG A 122 -9.70 -17.55 17.34
N CYS A 123 -9.31 -16.54 16.59
CA CYS A 123 -9.39 -16.53 15.13
C CYS A 123 -8.58 -17.66 14.49
N PHE A 124 -7.45 -18.07 15.10
CA PHE A 124 -6.65 -19.19 14.64
C PHE A 124 -7.29 -20.54 14.98
N LYS A 125 -8.03 -20.61 16.09
CA LYS A 125 -8.59 -21.87 16.59
C LYS A 125 -9.94 -22.21 15.96
N TYR A 126 -10.79 -21.21 15.75
CA TYR A 126 -12.19 -21.39 15.34
C TYR A 126 -12.52 -20.90 13.93
N GLY A 127 -11.60 -20.18 13.25
CA GLY A 127 -11.82 -19.68 11.90
C GLY A 127 -12.90 -18.59 11.76
N GLU A 128 -13.52 -18.16 12.87
CA GLU A 128 -14.69 -17.27 12.89
C GLU A 128 -14.44 -15.92 12.22
N CYS A 129 -13.18 -15.46 12.20
CA CYS A 129 -12.80 -14.16 11.64
C CYS A 129 -11.95 -14.28 10.35
N ALA A 130 -11.77 -15.48 9.80
CA ALA A 130 -10.83 -15.72 8.70
C ALA A 130 -11.18 -14.92 7.42
N ASN A 131 -12.42 -14.49 7.29
CA ASN A 131 -12.93 -13.78 6.11
C ASN A 131 -12.93 -12.26 6.25
N SER A 132 -12.57 -11.71 7.43
CA SER A 132 -12.61 -10.27 7.66
C SER A 132 -11.21 -9.66 7.75
N LEU A 133 -10.92 -8.71 6.87
CA LEU A 133 -9.70 -7.90 6.93
C LEU A 133 -9.68 -6.95 8.14
N THR A 134 -10.82 -6.70 8.78
CA THR A 134 -10.92 -5.92 10.01
C THR A 134 -10.72 -6.74 11.27
N CYS A 135 -10.50 -8.06 11.16
CA CYS A 135 -10.28 -8.92 12.32
C CYS A 135 -9.16 -8.40 13.23
N SER A 136 -9.53 -7.92 14.40
CA SER A 136 -8.59 -7.37 15.38
C SER A 136 -7.57 -8.41 15.87
N GLY A 137 -7.94 -9.70 15.89
CA GLY A 137 -7.07 -10.79 16.29
C GLY A 137 -5.88 -10.98 15.33
N PHE A 138 -6.14 -11.01 14.03
CA PHE A 138 -5.07 -11.10 13.03
C PHE A 138 -4.18 -9.86 13.02
N VAL A 139 -4.76 -8.66 13.13
CA VAL A 139 -4.00 -7.41 13.18
C VAL A 139 -3.08 -7.38 14.42
N ARG A 140 -3.60 -7.75 15.59
CA ARG A 140 -2.81 -7.81 16.84
C ARG A 140 -1.70 -8.84 16.75
N PHE A 141 -2.00 -10.02 16.25
CA PHE A 141 -1.00 -11.09 16.07
C PHE A 141 0.09 -10.65 15.09
N GLY A 142 -0.25 -10.04 13.96
CA GLY A 142 0.74 -9.55 13.02
C GLY A 142 1.69 -8.51 13.64
N LYS A 143 1.16 -7.55 14.41
CA LYS A 143 1.97 -6.57 15.14
C LYS A 143 2.87 -7.22 16.19
N LEU A 144 2.35 -8.18 16.95
CA LEU A 144 3.11 -8.94 17.92
C LEU A 144 4.22 -9.73 17.24
N LEU A 145 3.91 -10.43 16.14
CA LEU A 145 4.88 -11.18 15.36
C LEU A 145 6.04 -10.30 14.92
N GLN A 146 5.77 -9.15 14.31
CA GLN A 146 6.81 -8.20 13.88
C GLN A 146 7.65 -7.68 15.05
N THR A 147 7.04 -7.46 16.22
CA THR A 147 7.77 -7.04 17.43
C THR A 147 8.70 -8.16 17.93
N LEU A 148 8.26 -9.40 17.91
CA LEU A 148 9.05 -10.55 18.37
C LEU A 148 10.25 -10.85 17.47
N ILE A 149 10.08 -10.75 16.15
CA ILE A 149 11.13 -11.07 15.18
C ILE A 149 12.02 -9.89 14.82
N ALA A 150 11.75 -8.72 15.36
CA ALA A 150 12.55 -7.52 15.05
C ALA A 150 14.04 -7.74 15.36
N GLY A 151 14.87 -7.65 14.32
CA GLY A 151 16.31 -7.86 14.40
C GLY A 151 16.73 -9.34 14.40
N TRP A 152 15.85 -10.25 14.04
CA TRP A 152 16.23 -11.64 13.79
C TRP A 152 16.84 -11.79 12.39
N GLU A 153 17.70 -12.79 12.22
CA GLU A 153 18.28 -13.13 10.91
C GLU A 153 17.23 -13.71 9.96
N GLU A 154 17.47 -13.57 8.66
CA GLU A 154 16.56 -14.04 7.61
C GLU A 154 16.23 -15.53 7.73
N MET A 155 17.21 -16.36 8.10
CA MET A 155 17.01 -17.80 8.30
C MET A 155 16.02 -18.11 9.44
N GLU A 156 16.09 -17.34 10.52
CA GLU A 156 15.18 -17.44 11.64
C GLU A 156 13.77 -16.96 11.23
N CYS A 157 13.68 -15.86 10.50
CA CYS A 157 12.43 -15.35 9.95
C CYS A 157 11.80 -16.37 8.98
N HIS A 158 12.60 -17.07 8.17
CA HIS A 158 12.12 -18.16 7.31
C HIS A 158 11.49 -19.30 8.13
N ARG A 159 12.11 -19.71 9.24
CA ARG A 159 11.54 -20.74 10.14
C ARG A 159 10.23 -20.28 10.78
N VAL A 160 10.14 -18.99 11.13
CA VAL A 160 8.89 -18.40 11.63
C VAL A 160 7.81 -18.41 10.56
N PHE A 161 8.16 -18.05 9.30
CA PHE A 161 7.23 -18.14 8.18
C PHE A 161 6.67 -19.57 8.03
N LYS A 162 7.57 -20.54 7.99
CA LYS A 162 7.17 -21.96 7.87
C LYS A 162 6.23 -22.36 9.00
N TYR A 163 6.58 -22.00 10.25
CA TYR A 163 5.72 -22.29 11.41
C TYR A 163 4.32 -21.65 11.27
N VAL A 164 4.24 -20.37 10.89
CA VAL A 164 2.96 -19.67 10.70
C VAL A 164 2.18 -20.27 9.54
N SER A 165 2.86 -20.58 8.43
CA SER A 165 2.25 -21.22 7.24
C SER A 165 1.65 -22.59 7.58
N ASP A 166 2.41 -23.43 8.29
CA ASP A 166 1.94 -24.76 8.72
C ASP A 166 0.72 -24.64 9.66
N ARG A 167 0.78 -23.70 10.61
CA ARG A 167 -0.30 -23.49 11.60
C ARG A 167 -1.59 -22.97 10.96
N MET A 168 -1.47 -22.16 9.92
CA MET A 168 -2.59 -21.57 9.18
C MET A 168 -3.02 -22.41 7.98
N HIS A 169 -2.33 -23.53 7.73
CA HIS A 169 -2.48 -24.34 6.52
C HIS A 169 -2.39 -23.51 5.23
N LEU A 170 -1.48 -22.51 5.22
CA LEU A 170 -1.43 -21.50 4.16
C LEU A 170 -1.06 -22.12 2.82
N ASP A 171 -0.07 -23.02 2.79
CA ASP A 171 0.36 -23.71 1.57
C ASP A 171 -0.76 -24.58 0.98
N TYR A 172 -1.51 -25.29 1.85
CA TYR A 172 -2.67 -26.06 1.43
C TYR A 172 -3.76 -25.17 0.82
N LYS A 173 -4.09 -24.07 1.48
CA LYS A 173 -5.10 -23.10 1.00
C LYS A 173 -4.69 -22.49 -0.33
N MET A 174 -3.41 -22.08 -0.48
CA MET A 174 -2.89 -21.56 -1.74
C MET A 174 -2.95 -22.60 -2.86
N LYS A 175 -2.54 -23.85 -2.61
CA LYS A 175 -2.69 -24.95 -3.58
C LYS A 175 -4.15 -25.13 -4.00
N ALA A 176 -5.07 -25.15 -3.05
CA ALA A 176 -6.50 -25.28 -3.33
C ALA A 176 -7.01 -24.11 -4.19
N ILE A 177 -6.65 -22.84 -3.85
CA ILE A 177 -7.03 -21.70 -4.68
C ILE A 177 -6.51 -21.85 -6.11
N LEU A 178 -5.26 -22.24 -6.28
CA LEU A 178 -4.61 -22.38 -7.59
C LEU A 178 -5.21 -23.53 -8.44
N SER A 179 -5.83 -24.54 -7.83
CA SER A 179 -6.49 -25.65 -8.54
C SER A 179 -7.90 -25.29 -9.03
N PHE A 180 -8.56 -24.28 -8.46
CA PHE A 180 -9.88 -23.82 -8.89
C PHE A 180 -9.76 -22.66 -9.89
N GLN A 181 -10.84 -22.34 -10.59
CA GLN A 181 -10.92 -21.11 -11.36
C GLN A 181 -10.97 -19.86 -10.42
N PRO A 182 -10.45 -18.70 -10.85
CA PRO A 182 -10.54 -17.46 -10.10
C PRO A 182 -11.96 -17.16 -9.62
N GLY A 183 -12.12 -16.82 -8.34
CA GLY A 183 -13.41 -16.48 -7.72
C GLY A 183 -14.30 -17.66 -7.37
N LYS A 184 -13.90 -18.91 -7.64
CA LYS A 184 -14.69 -20.09 -7.24
C LYS A 184 -14.47 -20.49 -5.78
N ALA A 185 -13.25 -20.29 -5.27
CA ALA A 185 -12.89 -20.57 -3.87
C ALA A 185 -12.94 -19.32 -2.99
N LYS A 186 -14.06 -18.56 -3.02
CA LYS A 186 -14.21 -17.23 -2.41
C LYS A 186 -13.72 -17.17 -0.97
N GLN A 187 -14.16 -18.11 -0.14
CA GLN A 187 -13.78 -18.16 1.27
C GLN A 187 -12.27 -18.37 1.43
N LEU A 188 -11.66 -19.34 0.73
CA LEU A 188 -10.23 -19.59 0.80
C LEU A 188 -9.40 -18.40 0.29
N GLU A 189 -9.86 -17.74 -0.79
CA GLU A 189 -9.22 -16.52 -1.32
C GLU A 189 -9.18 -15.41 -0.25
N MET A 190 -10.28 -15.20 0.48
CA MET A 190 -10.34 -14.21 1.55
C MET A 190 -9.52 -14.62 2.77
N GLU A 191 -9.51 -15.90 3.15
CA GLU A 191 -8.67 -16.40 4.24
C GLU A 191 -7.19 -16.17 3.94
N VAL A 192 -6.73 -16.54 2.73
CA VAL A 192 -5.33 -16.30 2.31
C VAL A 192 -5.02 -14.79 2.29
N LYS A 193 -5.92 -13.97 1.73
CA LYS A 193 -5.78 -12.50 1.75
C LYS A 193 -5.63 -11.97 3.17
N CYS A 194 -6.51 -12.38 4.09
CA CYS A 194 -6.48 -11.93 5.48
C CYS A 194 -5.19 -12.33 6.19
N VAL A 195 -4.77 -13.58 6.09
CA VAL A 195 -3.54 -14.06 6.71
C VAL A 195 -2.33 -13.34 6.14
N CYS A 196 -2.17 -13.33 4.81
CA CYS A 196 -1.03 -12.70 4.17
C CYS A 196 -0.96 -11.19 4.49
N ARG A 197 -2.07 -10.45 4.35
CA ARG A 197 -2.10 -9.01 4.60
C ARG A 197 -1.95 -8.70 6.09
N ARG A 198 -2.80 -9.22 6.95
CA ARG A 198 -2.90 -8.78 8.35
C ARG A 198 -1.83 -9.36 9.27
N VAL A 199 -1.31 -10.54 8.95
CA VAL A 199 -0.30 -11.19 9.78
C VAL A 199 1.12 -10.89 9.29
N LEU A 200 1.36 -10.98 7.98
CA LEU A 200 2.72 -10.97 7.44
C LEU A 200 3.12 -9.63 6.79
N LEU A 201 2.24 -9.01 5.99
CA LEU A 201 2.63 -7.93 5.08
C LEU A 201 2.30 -6.53 5.59
N ASP A 202 1.06 -6.29 6.07
CA ASP A 202 0.62 -4.96 6.51
C ASP A 202 1.30 -4.49 7.81
N PRO A 203 1.68 -5.38 8.77
CA PRO A 203 2.37 -4.97 9.98
C PRO A 203 3.82 -4.54 9.77
N CYS A 204 4.44 -4.85 8.62
CA CYS A 204 5.80 -4.48 8.30
C CYS A 204 5.97 -2.96 8.24
N LEU A 205 6.93 -2.44 9.01
CA LEU A 205 7.27 -1.01 9.02
C LEU A 205 8.11 -0.64 7.80
N PHE A 206 9.07 -1.50 7.45
CA PHE A 206 10.00 -1.27 6.35
C PHE A 206 9.58 -2.02 5.09
N HIS A 207 9.94 -1.41 3.97
CA HIS A 207 9.64 -1.95 2.65
C HIS A 207 10.39 -3.26 2.37
N SER A 208 11.65 -3.35 2.80
CA SER A 208 12.49 -4.54 2.69
C SER A 208 11.89 -5.75 3.42
N GLU A 209 11.37 -5.55 4.63
CA GLU A 209 10.70 -6.61 5.38
C GLU A 209 9.46 -7.14 4.64
N ARG A 210 8.65 -6.23 4.10
CA ARG A 210 7.47 -6.61 3.31
C ARG A 210 7.84 -7.41 2.06
N LEU A 211 8.91 -7.02 1.37
CA LEU A 211 9.43 -7.77 0.21
C LEU A 211 9.99 -9.14 0.60
N PHE A 212 10.66 -9.24 1.75
CA PHE A 212 11.10 -10.52 2.28
C PHE A 212 9.91 -11.48 2.48
N TRP A 213 8.87 -11.07 3.21
CA TRP A 213 7.67 -11.91 3.42
C TRP A 213 6.97 -12.24 2.11
N LEU A 214 6.87 -11.27 1.21
CA LEU A 214 6.28 -11.50 -0.11
C LEU A 214 7.09 -12.54 -0.90
N GLY A 215 8.42 -12.51 -0.80
CA GLY A 215 9.30 -13.53 -1.34
C GLY A 215 9.01 -14.92 -0.79
N GLN A 216 8.85 -15.04 0.54
CA GLN A 216 8.51 -16.31 1.19
C GLN A 216 7.15 -16.86 0.72
N ILE A 217 6.18 -15.97 0.48
CA ILE A 217 4.82 -16.34 0.03
C ILE A 217 4.83 -16.78 -1.43
N LEU A 218 5.51 -16.06 -2.31
CA LEU A 218 5.33 -16.17 -3.77
C LEU A 218 6.39 -17.03 -4.46
N LYS A 219 7.67 -16.94 -4.07
CA LYS A 219 8.77 -17.61 -4.78
C LYS A 219 8.68 -19.14 -4.88
N PRO A 220 8.05 -19.85 -3.95
CA PRO A 220 7.83 -21.31 -4.11
C PRO A 220 6.95 -21.66 -5.31
N TRP A 221 6.25 -20.70 -5.92
CA TRP A 221 5.28 -20.92 -6.99
C TRP A 221 5.78 -20.48 -8.36
N PRO A 222 5.32 -21.11 -9.47
CA PRO A 222 5.55 -20.62 -10.83
C PRO A 222 5.00 -19.20 -11.03
N LEU A 223 5.55 -18.41 -11.97
CA LEU A 223 5.18 -17.01 -12.21
C LEU A 223 3.68 -16.80 -12.45
N VAL A 224 3.02 -17.71 -13.19
CA VAL A 224 1.56 -17.68 -13.39
C VAL A 224 0.80 -17.76 -12.06
N SER A 225 1.24 -18.66 -11.18
CA SER A 225 0.66 -18.82 -9.84
C SER A 225 0.98 -17.63 -8.94
N GLN A 226 2.19 -17.06 -9.04
CA GLN A 226 2.57 -15.84 -8.32
C GLN A 226 1.66 -14.67 -8.72
N ALA A 227 1.40 -14.48 -10.00
CA ALA A 227 0.49 -13.46 -10.52
C ALA A 227 -0.91 -13.58 -9.91
N ARG A 228 -1.43 -14.81 -9.90
CA ARG A 228 -2.75 -15.09 -9.33
C ARG A 228 -2.80 -14.86 -7.82
N LEU A 229 -1.79 -15.31 -7.08
CA LEU A 229 -1.70 -15.08 -5.63
C LEU A 229 -1.54 -13.58 -5.31
N LEU A 230 -0.76 -12.84 -6.09
CA LEU A 230 -0.67 -11.38 -5.98
C LEU A 230 -2.03 -10.71 -6.12
N PHE A 231 -2.82 -11.13 -7.11
CA PHE A 231 -4.17 -10.60 -7.28
C PHE A 231 -5.10 -10.98 -6.11
N VAL A 232 -5.02 -12.20 -5.61
CA VAL A 232 -5.77 -12.61 -4.40
C VAL A 232 -5.40 -11.72 -3.23
N ILE A 233 -4.10 -11.49 -2.97
CA ILE A 233 -3.61 -10.77 -1.79
C ILE A 233 -3.89 -9.25 -1.90
N TYR A 234 -3.66 -8.63 -3.06
CA TYR A 234 -3.67 -7.18 -3.22
C TYR A 234 -4.75 -6.64 -4.17
N GLY A 235 -5.42 -7.50 -4.93
CA GLY A 235 -6.50 -7.11 -5.83
C GLY A 235 -7.73 -6.57 -5.12
N PRO A 236 -8.67 -5.99 -5.88
CA PRO A 236 -9.94 -5.47 -5.39
C PRO A 236 -10.73 -6.54 -4.62
N TYR A 237 -11.41 -6.14 -3.56
CA TYR A 237 -12.24 -7.04 -2.76
C TYR A 237 -13.47 -6.30 -2.22
N CYS A 238 -14.50 -7.07 -1.87
CA CYS A 238 -15.67 -6.58 -1.15
C CYS A 238 -15.71 -7.26 0.22
N GLU A 239 -15.65 -6.44 1.27
CA GLU A 239 -15.67 -6.94 2.65
C GLU A 239 -17.03 -7.52 3.03
N HIS A 240 -18.13 -6.85 2.63
CA HIS A 240 -19.49 -7.30 2.91
C HIS A 240 -19.82 -8.64 2.24
N GLU A 241 -19.31 -8.86 1.02
CA GLU A 241 -19.51 -10.10 0.28
C GLU A 241 -18.46 -11.17 0.62
N GLY A 242 -17.42 -10.82 1.37
CA GLY A 242 -16.32 -11.72 1.72
C GLY A 242 -15.64 -12.34 0.51
N ARG A 243 -15.42 -11.56 -0.55
CA ARG A 243 -14.82 -12.08 -1.81
C ARG A 243 -13.88 -11.11 -2.49
N VAL A 244 -12.94 -11.66 -3.26
CA VAL A 244 -12.11 -10.94 -4.22
C VAL A 244 -12.95 -10.59 -5.45
N LEU A 245 -12.86 -9.35 -5.92
CA LEU A 245 -13.64 -8.83 -7.03
C LEU A 245 -12.87 -8.99 -8.36
N TRP A 246 -12.79 -10.22 -8.84
CA TRP A 246 -12.12 -10.55 -10.10
C TRP A 246 -12.73 -9.82 -11.30
N GLU A 247 -14.04 -9.69 -11.32
CA GLU A 247 -14.82 -9.04 -12.37
C GLU A 247 -14.59 -7.52 -12.46
N ARG A 248 -14.08 -6.89 -11.40
CA ARG A 248 -13.84 -5.44 -11.36
C ARG A 248 -12.88 -4.97 -12.46
N THR A 249 -11.96 -5.84 -12.87
CA THR A 249 -10.98 -5.55 -13.92
C THR A 249 -11.53 -5.69 -15.33
N LEU A 250 -12.64 -6.38 -15.49
CA LEU A 250 -13.29 -6.65 -16.80
C LEU A 250 -14.25 -5.52 -17.20
N VAL A 251 -14.87 -4.90 -16.20
CA VAL A 251 -15.86 -3.84 -16.41
C VAL A 251 -15.14 -2.49 -16.38
N LYS A 252 -15.61 -1.55 -17.21
CA LYS A 252 -15.09 -0.18 -17.21
C LYS A 252 -15.29 0.46 -15.84
N ASN A 253 -14.21 0.90 -15.25
CA ASN A 253 -14.23 1.53 -13.93
C ASN A 253 -14.46 3.04 -14.05
N PRO A 254 -15.15 3.67 -13.08
CA PRO A 254 -15.26 5.13 -13.02
C PRO A 254 -13.88 5.75 -12.81
N ALA A 255 -13.74 7.00 -13.22
CA ALA A 255 -12.54 7.81 -12.96
C ALA A 255 -12.18 7.82 -11.47
N ARG A 256 -10.87 7.88 -11.17
CA ARG A 256 -10.31 7.88 -9.81
C ARG A 256 -10.59 6.62 -8.98
N ASP A 257 -10.87 5.50 -9.62
CA ASP A 257 -10.98 4.23 -8.92
C ASP A 257 -9.64 3.82 -8.31
N THR A 258 -9.61 3.69 -6.99
CA THR A 258 -8.41 3.35 -6.22
C THR A 258 -8.27 1.85 -5.96
N SER A 259 -9.20 1.03 -6.45
CA SER A 259 -9.26 -0.40 -6.16
C SER A 259 -8.02 -1.20 -6.58
N LEU A 260 -7.28 -0.71 -7.62
CA LEU A 260 -6.05 -1.33 -8.11
C LEU A 260 -4.77 -0.73 -7.50
N ARG A 261 -4.88 0.26 -6.62
CA ARG A 261 -3.72 0.99 -6.07
C ARG A 261 -2.76 0.08 -5.31
N ASP A 262 -3.29 -0.76 -4.44
CA ASP A 262 -2.47 -1.67 -3.63
C ASP A 262 -1.70 -2.66 -4.51
N LEU A 263 -2.38 -3.24 -5.51
CA LEU A 263 -1.77 -4.17 -6.46
C LEU A 263 -0.68 -3.47 -7.29
N GLY A 264 -0.94 -2.28 -7.82
CA GLY A 264 0.04 -1.49 -8.57
C GLY A 264 1.24 -1.10 -7.73
N SER A 265 1.02 -0.68 -6.46
CA SER A 265 2.09 -0.32 -5.54
C SER A 265 3.03 -1.51 -5.25
N VAL A 266 2.48 -2.70 -5.04
CA VAL A 266 3.30 -3.90 -4.79
C VAL A 266 4.10 -4.29 -6.01
N VAL A 267 3.49 -4.32 -7.20
CA VAL A 267 4.18 -4.66 -8.45
C VAL A 267 5.32 -3.65 -8.74
N ARG A 268 5.11 -2.35 -8.48
CA ARG A 268 6.16 -1.33 -8.56
C ARG A 268 7.39 -1.73 -7.76
N ASN A 269 7.16 -2.28 -6.60
CA ASN A 269 8.20 -2.57 -5.62
C ASN A 269 8.92 -3.89 -5.88
N LEU A 270 8.28 -4.85 -6.56
CA LEU A 270 8.94 -6.12 -6.93
C LEU A 270 10.21 -5.91 -7.75
N GLY A 271 10.25 -4.89 -8.60
CA GLY A 271 11.41 -4.61 -9.44
C GLY A 271 12.29 -3.44 -8.96
N ALA A 272 11.97 -2.78 -7.83
CA ALA A 272 12.64 -1.55 -7.43
C ALA A 272 13.96 -1.74 -6.69
N SER A 273 14.27 -2.93 -6.21
CA SER A 273 15.43 -3.20 -5.37
C SER A 273 16.27 -4.33 -5.95
N ASN A 274 17.59 -4.14 -5.99
CA ASN A 274 18.55 -5.19 -6.35
C ASN A 274 18.53 -6.37 -5.36
N ALA A 275 17.91 -6.20 -4.20
CA ALA A 275 17.69 -7.23 -3.19
C ALA A 275 16.41 -8.05 -3.44
N THR A 276 15.62 -7.70 -4.47
CA THR A 276 14.42 -8.49 -4.80
C THR A 276 14.81 -9.71 -5.62
N ASN A 277 14.18 -10.82 -5.31
CA ASN A 277 14.35 -12.06 -6.05
C ASN A 277 13.65 -12.07 -7.44
N TRP A 278 13.12 -10.94 -7.93
CA TRP A 278 12.47 -10.79 -9.25
C TRP A 278 13.26 -9.86 -10.15
N ASN A 279 13.63 -10.37 -11.31
CA ASN A 279 14.22 -9.55 -12.37
C ASN A 279 13.11 -8.87 -13.20
N ASP A 280 13.49 -7.98 -14.11
CA ASP A 280 12.57 -7.24 -14.97
C ASP A 280 11.67 -8.14 -15.84
N SER A 281 12.22 -9.25 -16.33
CA SER A 281 11.48 -10.25 -17.12
C SER A 281 10.44 -10.95 -16.27
N ASP A 282 10.77 -11.30 -15.01
CA ASP A 282 9.80 -11.89 -14.07
C ASP A 282 8.64 -10.92 -13.81
N VAL A 283 8.94 -9.64 -13.57
CA VAL A 283 7.93 -8.60 -13.32
C VAL A 283 7.03 -8.42 -14.54
N MET A 284 7.60 -8.36 -15.74
CA MET A 284 6.82 -8.26 -16.98
C MET A 284 5.91 -9.47 -17.18
N SER A 285 6.42 -10.67 -16.91
CA SER A 285 5.65 -11.91 -16.99
C SER A 285 4.49 -11.91 -15.99
N ILE A 286 4.75 -11.53 -14.75
CA ILE A 286 3.71 -11.40 -13.71
C ILE A 286 2.62 -10.40 -14.14
N ILE A 287 2.99 -9.24 -14.68
CA ILE A 287 2.04 -8.24 -15.18
C ILE A 287 1.22 -8.80 -16.36
N GLY A 288 1.87 -9.50 -17.28
CA GLY A 288 1.21 -10.15 -18.40
C GLY A 288 0.15 -11.14 -17.93
N GLU A 289 0.52 -12.01 -16.98
CA GLU A 289 -0.40 -12.99 -16.40
C GLU A 289 -1.54 -12.33 -15.61
N ILE A 290 -1.26 -11.30 -14.81
CA ILE A 290 -2.30 -10.54 -14.08
C ILE A 290 -3.32 -9.97 -15.08
N SER A 291 -2.88 -9.44 -16.22
CA SER A 291 -3.73 -8.74 -17.21
C SER A 291 -4.75 -9.64 -17.91
N VAL A 292 -4.62 -10.95 -17.76
CA VAL A 292 -5.53 -11.95 -18.36
C VAL A 292 -6.34 -12.72 -17.31
N LEU A 293 -6.25 -12.36 -16.03
CA LEU A 293 -6.98 -12.98 -14.94
C LEU A 293 -8.23 -12.17 -14.52
N PRO A 294 -9.42 -12.76 -14.39
CA PRO A 294 -9.80 -14.13 -14.77
C PRO A 294 -9.97 -14.28 -16.29
N ASN A 295 -10.08 -13.18 -17.00
CA ASN A 295 -10.12 -12.98 -18.44
C ASN A 295 -9.34 -11.72 -18.79
N LYS A 296 -9.15 -11.45 -20.09
CA LYS A 296 -8.47 -10.25 -20.57
C LYS A 296 -9.13 -8.99 -19.99
N TRP A 297 -8.33 -8.16 -19.29
CA TRP A 297 -8.81 -6.95 -18.66
C TRP A 297 -9.35 -5.94 -19.67
N ASN A 298 -10.27 -5.10 -19.21
CA ASN A 298 -10.61 -3.87 -19.92
C ASN A 298 -9.34 -3.04 -20.11
N ALA A 299 -9.15 -2.50 -21.33
CA ALA A 299 -7.93 -1.80 -21.73
C ALA A 299 -7.65 -0.56 -20.85
N GLU A 300 -8.69 0.16 -20.43
CA GLU A 300 -8.56 1.31 -19.51
C GLU A 300 -8.10 0.86 -18.12
N ASN A 301 -8.63 -0.24 -17.58
CA ASN A 301 -8.22 -0.77 -16.27
C ASN A 301 -6.78 -1.27 -16.31
N PHE A 302 -6.36 -1.89 -17.39
CA PHE A 302 -4.97 -2.31 -17.57
C PHE A 302 -4.01 -1.11 -17.67
N ALA A 303 -4.40 -0.07 -18.42
CA ALA A 303 -3.65 1.17 -18.50
C ALA A 303 -3.52 1.85 -17.12
N ARG A 304 -4.62 1.93 -16.37
CA ARG A 304 -4.63 2.46 -15.00
C ARG A 304 -3.72 1.67 -14.06
N PHE A 305 -3.78 0.35 -14.13
CA PHE A 305 -2.91 -0.52 -13.36
C PHE A 305 -1.43 -0.27 -13.67
N LEU A 306 -1.04 -0.15 -14.95
CA LEU A 306 0.33 0.15 -15.33
C LEU A 306 0.80 1.52 -14.82
N ILE A 307 -0.02 2.56 -14.91
CA ILE A 307 0.29 3.88 -14.35
C ILE A 307 0.54 3.78 -12.85
N LEU A 308 -0.28 3.03 -12.12
CA LEU A 308 -0.11 2.77 -10.69
C LEU A 308 1.18 1.98 -10.36
N CYS A 309 1.64 1.11 -11.29
CA CYS A 309 2.94 0.43 -11.18
C CYS A 309 4.14 1.37 -11.35
N GLY A 310 3.93 2.59 -11.85
CA GLY A 310 4.95 3.65 -11.94
C GLY A 310 5.75 3.66 -13.24
N GLU A 311 6.53 4.74 -13.41
CA GLU A 311 7.22 5.07 -14.67
C GLU A 311 8.13 3.94 -15.15
N ARG A 312 8.95 3.35 -14.27
CA ARG A 312 9.87 2.26 -14.63
C ARG A 312 9.14 1.09 -15.28
N VAL A 313 8.06 0.62 -14.64
CA VAL A 313 7.28 -0.51 -15.14
C VAL A 313 6.56 -0.15 -16.44
N CYS A 314 5.98 1.05 -16.53
CA CYS A 314 5.38 1.55 -17.76
C CYS A 314 6.38 1.56 -18.92
N THR A 315 7.54 2.19 -18.72
CA THR A 315 8.58 2.28 -19.76
C THR A 315 9.03 0.89 -20.20
N MET A 316 9.28 -0.01 -19.28
CA MET A 316 9.69 -1.39 -19.54
C MET A 316 8.65 -2.15 -20.38
N MET A 317 7.37 -2.05 -20.00
CA MET A 317 6.25 -2.71 -20.71
C MET A 317 6.03 -2.13 -22.11
N LEU A 318 6.19 -0.83 -22.29
CA LEU A 318 6.03 -0.15 -23.57
C LEU A 318 7.26 -0.43 -24.49
N SER A 319 8.48 -0.33 -23.96
CA SER A 319 9.73 -0.62 -24.69
C SER A 319 9.77 -2.07 -25.19
N SER A 320 9.37 -3.03 -24.36
CA SER A 320 9.28 -4.43 -24.79
C SER A 320 8.37 -4.63 -26.00
N ARG A 321 7.22 -3.93 -26.04
CA ARG A 321 6.31 -3.99 -27.20
C ARG A 321 6.89 -3.30 -28.43
N ALA A 322 7.62 -2.21 -28.24
CA ALA A 322 8.28 -1.48 -29.32
C ALA A 322 9.38 -2.33 -29.97
N VAL A 323 10.28 -2.92 -29.17
CA VAL A 323 11.37 -3.79 -29.65
C VAL A 323 10.82 -5.02 -30.39
N ASN A 324 9.72 -5.58 -29.90
CA ASN A 324 9.05 -6.73 -30.55
C ASN A 324 8.13 -6.32 -31.70
N ARG A 325 8.12 -5.05 -32.12
CA ARG A 325 7.29 -4.51 -33.20
C ARG A 325 5.78 -4.73 -33.05
N HIS A 326 5.30 -4.88 -31.83
CA HIS A 326 3.87 -5.02 -31.51
C HIS A 326 3.18 -3.65 -31.50
N PHE A 327 3.33 -2.85 -32.57
CA PHE A 327 2.85 -1.47 -32.66
C PHE A 327 1.34 -1.28 -32.42
N PRO A 328 0.43 -2.13 -32.92
CA PRO A 328 -0.99 -1.98 -32.62
C PRO A 328 -1.31 -2.14 -31.13
N GLN A 329 -0.62 -3.08 -30.45
CA GLN A 329 -0.80 -3.30 -29.01
C GLN A 329 -0.18 -2.16 -28.19
N LEU A 330 0.99 -1.66 -28.62
CA LEU A 330 1.65 -0.51 -28.02
C LEU A 330 0.79 0.75 -28.17
N ALA A 331 0.27 1.03 -29.37
CA ALA A 331 -0.61 2.17 -29.65
C ALA A 331 -1.89 2.11 -28.82
N ASN A 332 -2.53 0.95 -28.73
CA ASN A 332 -3.70 0.74 -27.91
C ASN A 332 -3.42 1.09 -26.44
N LEU A 333 -2.30 0.63 -25.93
CA LEU A 333 -1.90 0.92 -24.54
C LEU A 333 -1.65 2.41 -24.31
N VAL A 334 -0.92 3.09 -25.21
CA VAL A 334 -0.65 4.53 -25.14
C VAL A 334 -1.96 5.33 -25.17
N VAL A 335 -2.90 5.00 -26.05
CA VAL A 335 -4.20 5.67 -26.13
C VAL A 335 -4.98 5.52 -24.83
N PHE A 336 -5.10 4.31 -24.28
CA PHE A 336 -5.82 4.12 -23.02
C PHE A 336 -5.09 4.72 -21.82
N MET A 337 -3.76 4.77 -21.82
CA MET A 337 -3.00 5.50 -20.81
C MET A 337 -3.28 7.01 -20.87
N SER A 338 -3.41 7.60 -22.06
CA SER A 338 -3.78 9.02 -22.19
C SER A 338 -5.19 9.30 -21.69
N VAL A 339 -6.14 8.41 -21.98
CA VAL A 339 -7.52 8.52 -21.46
C VAL A 339 -7.54 8.43 -19.93
N VAL A 340 -6.74 7.55 -19.34
CA VAL A 340 -6.60 7.46 -17.88
C VAL A 340 -5.91 8.69 -17.31
N CYS A 341 -4.90 9.24 -17.97
CA CYS A 341 -4.26 10.50 -17.54
C CYS A 341 -5.28 11.63 -17.48
N GLU A 342 -6.14 11.77 -18.48
CA GLU A 342 -7.20 12.79 -18.52
C GLU A 342 -8.24 12.57 -17.40
N LYS A 343 -8.77 11.36 -17.27
CA LYS A 343 -9.82 11.02 -16.30
C LYS A 343 -9.37 11.10 -14.86
N ASP A 344 -8.16 10.62 -14.56
CA ASP A 344 -7.65 10.47 -13.20
C ASP A 344 -6.74 11.63 -12.77
N GLY A 345 -6.46 12.58 -13.71
CA GLY A 345 -5.68 13.79 -13.45
C GLY A 345 -4.17 13.57 -13.39
N TYR A 346 -3.65 12.56 -14.10
CA TYR A 346 -2.20 12.39 -14.25
C TYR A 346 -1.63 13.36 -15.30
N LYS A 347 -0.36 13.70 -15.16
CA LYS A 347 0.32 14.64 -16.08
C LYS A 347 0.52 14.01 -17.46
N MET A 348 -0.15 14.56 -18.49
CA MET A 348 -0.02 14.09 -19.86
C MET A 348 1.41 14.23 -20.41
N ALA A 349 2.12 15.27 -20.01
CA ALA A 349 3.53 15.48 -20.36
C ALA A 349 4.44 14.31 -19.98
N TRP A 350 4.16 13.63 -18.85
CA TRP A 350 4.89 12.42 -18.46
C TRP A 350 4.72 11.29 -19.50
N LEU A 351 3.48 11.04 -19.94
CA LEU A 351 3.21 10.02 -20.94
C LEU A 351 3.84 10.37 -22.29
N ALA A 352 3.72 11.63 -22.73
CA ALA A 352 4.32 12.10 -23.97
C ALA A 352 5.85 11.94 -23.96
N ASN A 353 6.52 12.29 -22.85
CA ASN A 353 7.95 12.07 -22.65
C ASN A 353 8.32 10.59 -22.68
N THR A 354 7.50 9.73 -22.08
CA THR A 354 7.72 8.27 -22.11
C THR A 354 7.62 7.74 -23.55
N VAL A 355 6.61 8.16 -24.31
CA VAL A 355 6.47 7.79 -25.72
C VAL A 355 7.63 8.31 -26.56
N LYS A 356 8.09 9.55 -26.34
CA LYS A 356 9.29 10.10 -27.01
C LYS A 356 10.50 9.22 -26.73
N LYS A 357 10.78 8.85 -25.47
CA LYS A 357 11.88 7.94 -25.10
C LYS A 357 11.80 6.63 -25.88
N ILE A 358 10.58 6.05 -25.99
CA ILE A 358 10.36 4.79 -26.72
C ILE A 358 10.61 4.97 -28.22
N CYS A 359 10.12 6.07 -28.84
CA CYS A 359 10.43 6.37 -30.24
C CYS A 359 11.95 6.49 -30.48
N CYS A 360 12.71 7.00 -29.51
CA CYS A 360 14.19 7.05 -29.62
C CYS A 360 14.86 5.67 -29.49
N THR A 361 14.18 4.64 -28.98
CA THR A 361 14.71 3.24 -28.93
C THR A 361 14.36 2.42 -30.16
N ILE A 362 13.56 2.98 -31.08
CA ILE A 362 13.21 2.32 -32.35
C ILE A 362 14.19 2.79 -33.41
N ASP A 363 15.01 1.88 -33.93
CA ASP A 363 16.08 2.19 -34.87
C ASP A 363 15.58 2.67 -36.25
N ASN A 364 14.39 2.19 -36.65
CA ASN A 364 13.84 2.43 -37.97
C ASN A 364 12.78 3.54 -37.97
N GLN A 365 13.00 4.61 -38.73
CA GLN A 365 12.08 5.72 -38.89
C GLN A 365 10.68 5.29 -39.43
N SER A 366 10.65 4.26 -40.29
CA SER A 366 9.40 3.69 -40.81
C SER A 366 8.58 3.05 -39.66
N ASP A 367 9.22 2.37 -38.74
CA ASP A 367 8.59 1.75 -37.56
C ASP A 367 8.01 2.81 -36.60
N VAL A 368 8.71 3.94 -36.44
CA VAL A 368 8.19 5.09 -35.66
C VAL A 368 6.95 5.67 -36.33
N GLN A 369 6.97 5.86 -37.66
CA GLN A 369 5.80 6.33 -38.41
C GLN A 369 4.64 5.35 -38.29
N GLN A 370 4.89 4.04 -38.38
CA GLN A 370 3.86 3.01 -38.19
C GLN A 370 3.24 3.07 -36.79
N LEU A 371 4.04 3.28 -35.73
CA LEU A 371 3.55 3.47 -34.38
C LEU A 371 2.63 4.70 -34.28
N LEU A 372 3.06 5.86 -34.80
CA LEU A 372 2.29 7.09 -34.77
C LEU A 372 0.96 6.95 -35.53
N HIS A 373 0.98 6.35 -36.75
CA HIS A 373 -0.23 6.05 -37.49
C HIS A 373 -1.16 5.09 -36.72
N SER A 374 -0.60 4.10 -36.02
CA SER A 374 -1.40 3.18 -35.19
C SER A 374 -2.07 3.91 -34.03
N ILE A 375 -1.39 4.88 -33.37
CA ILE A 375 -1.96 5.70 -32.28
C ILE A 375 -3.17 6.49 -32.81
N VAL A 376 -3.01 7.20 -33.95
CA VAL A 376 -4.10 7.98 -34.57
C VAL A 376 -5.26 7.08 -34.93
N ARG A 377 -5.00 5.92 -35.55
CA ARG A 377 -6.02 4.94 -35.92
C ARG A 377 -6.81 4.45 -34.69
N ILE A 378 -6.15 4.10 -33.59
CA ILE A 378 -6.82 3.62 -32.37
C ILE A 378 -7.70 4.72 -31.76
N TYR A 379 -7.25 5.98 -31.70
CA TYR A 379 -8.12 7.08 -31.27
C TYR A 379 -9.37 7.19 -32.12
N LYS A 380 -9.21 7.14 -33.45
CA LYS A 380 -10.34 7.17 -34.38
C LYS A 380 -11.31 6.01 -34.11
N GLU A 381 -10.80 4.79 -33.97
CA GLU A 381 -11.62 3.60 -33.71
C GLU A 381 -12.41 3.74 -32.40
N VAL A 382 -11.77 4.18 -31.32
CA VAL A 382 -12.42 4.39 -30.01
C VAL A 382 -13.48 5.48 -30.06
N ILE A 383 -13.20 6.61 -30.74
CA ILE A 383 -14.17 7.71 -30.90
C ILE A 383 -15.36 7.25 -31.71
N VAL A 384 -15.15 6.57 -32.85
CA VAL A 384 -16.23 6.06 -33.71
C VAL A 384 -17.10 5.05 -32.94
N GLN A 385 -16.50 4.13 -32.19
CA GLN A 385 -17.24 3.19 -31.33
C GLN A 385 -18.11 3.91 -30.29
N LEU A 386 -17.57 4.96 -29.64
CA LEU A 386 -18.34 5.75 -28.68
C LEU A 386 -19.49 6.52 -29.36
N ILE A 387 -19.28 7.10 -30.53
CA ILE A 387 -20.33 7.79 -31.29
C ILE A 387 -21.45 6.82 -31.64
N HIS A 388 -21.12 5.62 -32.11
CA HIS A 388 -22.14 4.61 -32.46
C HIS A 388 -22.92 4.10 -31.22
N SER A 389 -22.33 4.19 -30.04
CA SER A 389 -23.00 3.78 -28.80
C SER A 389 -23.80 4.90 -28.12
N LEU A 390 -23.73 6.15 -28.63
CA LEU A 390 -24.35 7.35 -28.02
C LEU A 390 -25.89 7.37 -28.04
N THR A 391 -26.54 6.29 -28.45
CA THR A 391 -27.95 6.33 -28.75
C THR A 391 -28.89 6.60 -27.56
N ASP A 392 -28.46 6.38 -26.26
CA ASP A 392 -29.43 6.50 -25.17
C ASP A 392 -28.92 6.81 -23.73
N ILE A 393 -27.64 7.08 -23.49
CA ILE A 393 -27.18 7.22 -22.11
C ILE A 393 -26.23 8.44 -21.87
N PRO A 394 -26.58 9.38 -20.93
CA PRO A 394 -25.79 10.59 -20.66
C PRO A 394 -24.33 10.34 -20.27
N HIS A 395 -24.00 9.18 -19.69
CA HIS A 395 -22.64 8.82 -19.33
C HIS A 395 -21.70 8.61 -20.52
N GLN A 396 -22.22 8.30 -21.70
CA GLN A 396 -21.40 8.04 -22.89
C GLN A 396 -20.88 9.32 -23.53
N GLU A 397 -21.62 10.42 -23.40
CA GLU A 397 -21.17 11.74 -23.83
C GLU A 397 -19.95 12.23 -23.04
N LEU A 398 -19.97 12.01 -21.73
CA LEU A 398 -18.84 12.34 -20.83
C LEU A 398 -17.58 11.52 -21.19
N GLU A 399 -17.76 10.30 -21.61
CA GLU A 399 -16.68 9.44 -22.05
C GLU A 399 -16.09 9.86 -23.37
N LEU A 400 -16.93 10.20 -24.34
CA LEU A 400 -16.50 10.72 -25.65
C LEU A 400 -15.66 12.01 -25.43
N ASN A 401 -16.15 12.93 -24.62
CA ASN A 401 -15.45 14.17 -24.29
C ASN A 401 -14.09 13.87 -23.63
N SER A 402 -14.02 12.89 -22.72
CA SER A 402 -12.75 12.50 -22.08
C SER A 402 -11.74 11.95 -23.12
N VAL A 403 -12.17 11.16 -24.09
CA VAL A 403 -11.29 10.62 -25.14
C VAL A 403 -10.81 11.72 -26.08
N ILE A 404 -11.69 12.64 -26.50
CA ILE A 404 -11.35 13.78 -27.36
C ILE A 404 -10.36 14.71 -26.64
N ASN A 405 -10.61 15.02 -25.38
CA ASN A 405 -9.70 15.84 -24.56
C ASN A 405 -8.33 15.15 -24.38
N ALA A 406 -8.33 13.86 -24.09
CA ALA A 406 -7.10 13.07 -23.97
C ALA A 406 -6.28 13.12 -25.26
N GLN A 407 -6.93 12.94 -26.43
CA GLN A 407 -6.28 13.04 -27.72
C GLN A 407 -5.68 14.44 -27.93
N GLY A 408 -6.47 15.50 -27.71
CA GLY A 408 -6.03 16.89 -27.88
C GLY A 408 -4.85 17.23 -26.94
N CYS A 409 -4.93 16.87 -25.68
CA CYS A 409 -3.86 17.07 -24.70
C CYS A 409 -2.60 16.28 -25.08
N PHE A 410 -2.74 15.00 -25.44
CA PHE A 410 -1.59 14.16 -25.80
C PHE A 410 -0.89 14.70 -27.05
N LEU A 411 -1.63 15.04 -28.12
CA LEU A 411 -1.05 15.59 -29.34
C LEU A 411 -0.36 16.94 -29.10
N ARG A 412 -0.95 17.80 -28.28
CA ARG A 412 -0.33 19.08 -27.89
C ARG A 412 1.01 18.85 -27.19
N GLU A 413 1.09 17.93 -26.23
CA GLU A 413 2.34 17.62 -25.53
C GLU A 413 3.40 17.03 -26.47
N ILE A 414 3.01 16.15 -27.40
CA ILE A 414 3.93 15.62 -28.42
C ILE A 414 4.46 16.74 -29.32
N MET A 415 3.60 17.66 -29.76
CA MET A 415 4.02 18.82 -30.54
C MET A 415 4.97 19.72 -29.77
N CYS A 416 4.67 20.04 -28.52
CA CYS A 416 5.58 20.83 -27.68
C CYS A 416 6.96 20.17 -27.55
N LEU A 417 7.02 18.84 -27.40
CA LEU A 417 8.29 18.10 -27.33
C LEU A 417 9.04 18.05 -28.68
N ALA A 418 8.32 18.08 -29.81
CA ALA A 418 8.92 18.12 -31.13
C ALA A 418 9.50 19.49 -31.47
N PHE A 419 8.84 20.58 -31.07
CA PHE A 419 9.25 21.96 -31.37
C PHE A 419 10.19 22.56 -30.31
N SER A 420 10.32 21.98 -29.13
CA SER A 420 11.19 22.48 -28.06
C SER A 420 12.65 22.74 -28.50
N PRO A 421 13.32 21.86 -29.29
CA PRO A 421 14.66 22.16 -29.80
C PRO A 421 14.69 23.33 -30.78
N VAL A 422 13.64 23.52 -31.55
CA VAL A 422 13.53 24.62 -32.53
C VAL A 422 13.38 25.98 -31.85
N LEU A 423 12.58 26.03 -30.76
CA LEU A 423 12.41 27.28 -29.97
C LEU A 423 13.72 27.68 -29.29
N VAL A 424 14.51 26.73 -28.78
CA VAL A 424 15.83 27.03 -28.17
C VAL A 424 16.80 27.55 -29.21
N THR A 425 16.81 27.03 -30.43
CA THR A 425 17.68 27.53 -31.52
C THR A 425 17.23 28.91 -32.01
N LEU A 426 15.93 29.19 -32.08
CA LEU A 426 15.41 30.52 -32.45
C LEU A 426 15.67 31.58 -31.40
N THR A 427 15.61 31.25 -30.12
CA THR A 427 15.96 32.19 -29.04
C THR A 427 17.45 32.46 -28.94
N LEU A 428 18.30 31.56 -29.37
CA LEU A 428 19.77 31.77 -29.44
C LEU A 428 20.20 32.54 -30.69
N GLN A 429 19.33 32.70 -31.70
CA GLN A 429 19.58 33.43 -32.93
C GLN A 429 18.92 34.82 -32.97
N ALA A 430 18.26 35.25 -31.89
CA ALA A 430 17.77 36.61 -31.81
C ALA A 430 18.94 37.60 -31.85
N PRO A 431 19.02 38.54 -32.82
CA PRO A 431 20.10 39.47 -32.89
C PRO A 431 20.08 40.34 -31.63
N GLN A 432 21.23 40.44 -30.97
CA GLN A 432 21.47 41.53 -30.02
C GLN A 432 21.42 42.82 -30.82
N GLU A 433 20.27 43.47 -30.83
CA GLU A 433 20.21 44.83 -31.29
C GLU A 433 20.97 45.72 -30.31
N ILE A 434 21.90 46.46 -30.92
CA ILE A 434 22.85 47.43 -30.37
C ILE A 434 22.14 48.60 -29.69
#